data_b19fc72d591881a49ea8d02f5409a105
#
_entry.id   b19fc72d591881a49ea8d02f5409a105
#
_cell.length_a   1.000
_cell.length_b   1.000
_cell.length_c   1.000
_cell.angle_alpha   90.00
_cell.angle_beta   90.00
_cell.angle_gamma   90.00
#
_symmetry.space_group_name_H-M   'P 1'
#
loop_
_entity.id
_entity.type
_entity.pdbx_description
1 polymer ?
#
loop_
_entity_poly.entity_id
_entity_poly.type
_entity_poly.pdbx_seq_one_letter_code
_entity_poly.pdbx_strand_id
1 'polypeptide(L)' 'MPDIDPTDHDIAELGPKIKDIDDEQELEEMLALEKGGEGRAPVVTLIEDRLEKVAGDDEEAVDPA' A
#
# COMPACT_ATOMS: atom_id res chain seq x y z
N MET A 1 -4.35 13.93 -2.55
CA MET A 1 -5.29 12.85 -2.26
C MET A 1 -5.06 11.68 -3.19
N PRO A 2 -5.07 10.48 -2.68
CA PRO A 2 -4.94 9.33 -3.55
C PRO A 2 -6.20 9.12 -4.36
N ASP A 3 -6.06 8.52 -5.51
CA ASP A 3 -7.20 8.21 -6.33
C ASP A 3 -8.06 7.15 -5.70
N ILE A 4 -7.51 6.37 -4.83
CA ILE A 4 -8.20 5.27 -4.20
C ILE A 4 -8.27 5.51 -2.72
N ASP A 5 -9.49 5.53 -2.18
CA ASP A 5 -9.66 5.67 -0.76
C ASP A 5 -9.87 4.26 -0.19
N PRO A 6 -8.93 3.75 0.56
CA PRO A 6 -9.04 2.37 1.03
C PRO A 6 -10.25 2.14 1.92
N THR A 7 -10.77 3.18 2.53
CA THR A 7 -11.92 2.98 3.38
C THR A 7 -13.21 2.80 2.60
N ASP A 8 -13.18 3.04 1.29
CA ASP A 8 -14.34 2.85 0.44
C ASP A 8 -14.40 1.47 -0.19
N HIS A 9 -13.40 0.64 0.02
CA HIS A 9 -13.31 -0.66 -0.63
C HIS A 9 -13.05 -1.73 0.39
N ASP A 10 -13.44 -2.95 0.09
CA ASP A 10 -13.08 -4.03 0.99
C ASP A 10 -11.76 -4.63 0.52
N ILE A 11 -11.22 -5.53 1.33
CA ILE A 11 -9.87 -6.01 1.09
C ILE A 11 -9.77 -6.77 -0.22
N ALA A 12 -10.82 -7.45 -0.62
CA ALA A 12 -10.78 -8.19 -1.87
C ALA A 12 -10.60 -7.26 -3.06
N GLU A 13 -11.17 -6.07 -2.97
CA GLU A 13 -11.02 -5.09 -4.04
C GLU A 13 -9.67 -4.41 -3.98
N LEU A 14 -9.18 -4.18 -2.78
CA LEU A 14 -7.95 -3.41 -2.62
C LEU A 14 -6.72 -4.17 -3.05
N GLY A 15 -6.72 -5.48 -2.89
CA GLY A 15 -5.55 -6.26 -3.24
C GLY A 15 -5.02 -5.97 -4.62
N PRO A 16 -5.82 -6.20 -5.67
CA PRO A 16 -5.33 -5.92 -7.01
C PRO A 16 -5.09 -4.44 -7.28
N LYS A 17 -5.89 -3.56 -6.66
CA LYS A 17 -5.68 -2.14 -6.87
C LYS A 17 -4.36 -1.68 -6.30
N ILE A 18 -4.04 -2.14 -5.12
CA ILE A 18 -2.79 -1.77 -4.48
C ILE A 18 -1.60 -2.29 -5.27
N LYS A 19 -1.73 -3.46 -5.85
CA LYS A 19 -0.64 -4.02 -6.63
C LYS A 19 -0.33 -3.21 -7.87
N ASP A 20 -1.29 -2.44 -8.34
CA ASP A 20 -1.08 -1.62 -9.52
C ASP A 20 -0.48 -0.26 -9.20
N ILE A 21 -0.37 0.08 -7.93
CA ILE A 21 0.13 1.40 -7.56
C ILE A 21 1.63 1.34 -7.44
N ASP A 22 2.29 2.21 -8.18
CA ASP A 22 3.75 2.32 -8.13
C ASP A 22 4.20 3.60 -7.46
N ASP A 23 3.28 4.42 -7.01
CA ASP A 23 3.59 5.71 -6.43
C ASP A 23 3.69 5.57 -4.92
N GLU A 24 4.90 5.72 -4.41
CA GLU A 24 5.13 5.58 -2.97
C GLU A 24 4.31 6.57 -2.17
N GLN A 25 4.22 7.80 -2.67
CA GLN A 25 3.49 8.82 -1.94
C GLN A 25 2.01 8.48 -1.86
N GLU A 26 1.46 7.97 -2.93
CA GLU A 26 0.06 7.58 -2.92
C GLU A 26 -0.18 6.46 -1.93
N LEU A 27 0.73 5.49 -1.89
CA LEU A 27 0.61 4.40 -0.93
C LEU A 27 0.67 4.91 0.50
N GLU A 28 1.55 5.87 0.76
CA GLU A 28 1.63 6.42 2.10
C GLU A 28 0.36 7.14 2.49
N GLU A 29 -0.23 7.84 1.54
CA GLU A 29 -1.48 8.52 1.82
C GLU A 29 -2.60 7.52 2.07
N MET A 30 -2.62 6.46 1.30
CA MET A 30 -3.62 5.42 1.52
C MET A 30 -3.44 4.77 2.89
N LEU A 31 -2.19 4.55 3.27
CA LEU A 31 -1.93 3.97 4.57
C LEU A 31 -2.43 4.88 5.69
N ALA A 32 -2.19 6.17 5.55
CA ALA A 32 -2.67 7.11 6.54
C ALA A 32 -4.18 7.13 6.61
N LEU A 33 -4.83 7.08 5.47
CA LEU A 33 -6.28 7.06 5.45
C LEU A 33 -6.83 5.80 6.12
N GLU A 34 -6.22 4.67 5.85
CA GLU A 34 -6.71 3.44 6.45
C GLU A 34 -6.49 3.44 7.96
N LYS A 35 -5.34 3.89 8.39
CA LYS A 35 -5.07 3.93 9.82
C LYS A 35 -5.96 4.92 10.55
N GLY A 36 -6.28 6.02 9.89
CA GLY A 36 -7.17 7.00 10.48
C GLY A 36 -8.63 6.60 10.38
N GLY A 37 -8.94 5.65 9.51
CA GLY A 37 -10.31 5.19 9.33
C GLY A 37 -10.52 3.87 10.03
N GLU A 38 -10.65 2.80 9.26
CA GLU A 38 -10.97 1.49 9.84
C GLU A 38 -9.77 0.76 10.38
N GLY A 39 -8.60 1.08 9.92
CA GLY A 39 -7.39 0.46 10.44
C GLY A 39 -7.38 -1.05 10.30
N ARG A 40 -7.92 -1.58 9.22
CA ARG A 40 -7.99 -3.03 9.04
C ARG A 40 -6.58 -3.59 8.85
N ALA A 41 -6.19 -4.49 9.73
CA ALA A 41 -4.85 -5.04 9.68
C ALA A 41 -4.49 -5.63 8.32
N PRO A 42 -5.35 -6.42 7.68
CA PRO A 42 -4.99 -6.96 6.37
C PRO A 42 -4.79 -5.86 5.32
N VAL A 43 -5.56 -4.79 5.38
CA VAL A 43 -5.41 -3.70 4.42
C VAL A 43 -4.12 -2.96 4.69
N VAL A 44 -3.84 -2.68 5.94
CA VAL A 44 -2.59 -2.01 6.31
C VAL A 44 -1.41 -2.84 5.82
N THR A 45 -1.47 -4.15 6.01
CA THR A 45 -0.39 -5.02 5.58
C THR A 45 -0.22 -4.98 4.07
N LEU A 46 -1.31 -5.00 3.33
CA LEU A 46 -1.23 -4.92 1.88
C LEU A 46 -0.52 -3.65 1.42
N ILE A 47 -0.89 -2.53 2.03
CA ILE A 47 -0.30 -1.26 1.63
C ILE A 47 1.16 -1.22 2.03
N GLU A 48 1.48 -1.70 3.21
CA GLU A 48 2.86 -1.68 3.67
C GLU A 48 3.73 -2.60 2.82
N ASP A 49 3.21 -3.76 2.46
CA ASP A 49 3.97 -4.66 1.62
C ASP A 49 4.27 -4.03 0.27
N ARG A 50 3.28 -3.37 -0.30
CA ARG A 50 3.48 -2.73 -1.58
C ARG A 50 4.43 -1.56 -1.45
N LEU A 51 4.30 -0.79 -0.38
CA LEU A 51 5.19 0.32 -0.13
C LEU A 51 6.64 -0.17 -0.07
N GLU A 52 6.85 -1.26 0.61
CA GLU A 52 8.17 -1.81 0.74
C GLU A 52 8.72 -2.20 -0.63
N LYS A 53 7.90 -2.78 -1.46
CA LYS A 53 8.34 -3.16 -2.78
C LYS A 53 8.65 -1.96 -3.65
N VAL A 54 7.80 -0.96 -3.60
CA VAL A 54 8.00 0.23 -4.41
C VAL A 54 9.22 1.00 -3.91
N ALA A 55 9.31 1.18 -2.61
CA ALA A 55 10.40 1.96 -2.05
C ALA A 55 11.72 1.22 -2.15
N GLY A 56 11.69 -0.10 -2.05
CA GLY A 56 12.91 -0.86 -2.08
C GLY A 56 13.31 -1.34 -3.44
N ASP A 57 12.56 -0.99 -4.45
CA ASP A 57 12.80 -1.50 -5.76
C ASP A 57 14.17 -1.13 -6.26
N ASP A 58 14.63 0.03 -5.89
CA ASP A 58 15.90 0.50 -6.35
C ASP A 58 17.04 -0.25 -5.75
N GLU A 59 16.88 -0.81 -4.61
CA GLU A 59 17.97 -1.44 -3.97
C GLU A 59 17.77 -2.87 -3.74
N GLU A 60 16.79 -3.40 -4.37
CA GLU A 60 16.53 -4.76 -4.15
C GLU A 60 17.71 -5.58 -4.52
N ALA A 61 18.54 -5.06 -5.31
CA ALA A 61 19.66 -5.83 -5.73
C ALA A 61 20.56 -6.17 -4.58
N VAL A 62 20.40 -5.51 -3.50
CA VAL A 62 21.29 -5.81 -2.44
C VAL A 62 20.88 -6.97 -1.65
N ASP A 63 20.11 -7.78 -2.16
CA ASP A 63 19.73 -8.93 -1.45
C ASP A 63 20.92 -9.60 -0.84
N PRO A 64 20.93 -9.74 0.41
CA PRO A 64 22.07 -10.28 1.10
C PRO A 64 22.23 -11.75 0.95
N ALA A 65 21.29 -12.39 0.48
CA ALA A 65 21.36 -13.84 0.44
C ALA A 65 22.57 -14.35 -0.28
#